data_b7d1f9a9f25e7ade3add4fea84e4b94f
#
_entry.id   b7d1f9a9f25e7ade3add4fea84e4b94f
#
_cell.length_a   1.000
_cell.length_b   1.000
_cell.length_c   1.000
_cell.angle_alpha   90.00
_cell.angle_beta   90.00
_cell.angle_gamma   90.00
#
_symmetry.space_group_name_H-M   'P 1'
#
loop_
_entity.id
_entity.type
_entity.pdbx_description
1 polymer ?
#
loop_
_entity_poly.entity_id
_entity_poly.type
_entity_poly.pdbx_seq_one_letter_code
_entity_poly.pdbx_strand_id
1 'polypeptide(L)'
;MEPKEFLKHWSVNYEELAELCGRSKSTVAHWFSQGEHRREPSESDKRRLAEIHALWIQFENEPAHLREIWARKRRRKHKTNCNN
;
A
#
# COMPACT_ATOMS: atom_id res chain seq x y z
N MET A 1 -9.53 7.45 1.68
CA MET A 1 -9.12 6.43 2.66
C MET A 1 -7.88 6.90 3.41
N GLU A 2 -7.93 6.84 4.70
CA GLU A 2 -6.80 7.27 5.50
C GLU A 2 -5.69 6.21 5.48
N PRO A 3 -4.43 6.65 5.54
CA PRO A 3 -3.33 5.68 5.56
C PRO A 3 -3.42 4.69 6.70
N LYS A 4 -3.85 5.13 7.87
CA LYS A 4 -3.97 4.21 9.00
C LYS A 4 -4.98 3.12 8.71
N GLU A 5 -6.07 3.48 8.05
CA GLU A 5 -7.09 2.51 7.68
C GLU A 5 -6.56 1.54 6.65
N PHE A 6 -5.79 2.05 5.69
CA PHE A 6 -5.20 1.19 4.67
C PHE A 6 -4.31 0.13 5.30
N LEU A 7 -3.53 0.53 6.30
CA LEU A 7 -2.62 -0.40 6.96
C LEU A 7 -3.34 -1.42 7.84
N LYS A 8 -4.60 -1.17 8.18
CA LYS A 8 -5.38 -2.16 8.90
C LYS A 8 -5.79 -3.30 7.98
N HIS A 9 -5.91 -3.03 6.70
CA HIS A 9 -6.35 -4.03 5.73
C HIS A 9 -5.20 -4.72 5.02
N TRP A 10 -4.08 -4.02 4.85
CA TRP A 10 -2.99 -4.52 4.02
C TRP A 10 -1.68 -4.46 4.77
N SER A 11 -0.92 -5.52 4.64
CA SER A 11 0.36 -5.63 5.34
C SER A 11 1.45 -5.05 4.46
N VAL A 12 1.65 -3.76 4.54
CA VAL A 12 2.71 -3.08 3.80
C VAL A 12 3.47 -2.20 4.77
N ASN A 13 4.73 -1.94 4.46
CA ASN A 13 5.52 -1.06 5.31
C ASN A 13 5.48 0.36 4.72
N TYR A 14 6.15 1.29 5.39
CA TYR A 14 6.13 2.68 4.97
C TYR A 14 6.77 2.86 3.61
N GLU A 15 7.80 2.11 3.33
CA GLU A 15 8.48 2.22 2.05
C GLU A 15 7.57 1.78 0.91
N GLU A 16 6.86 0.68 1.11
CA GLU A 16 5.91 0.19 0.11
C GLU A 16 4.76 1.16 -0.05
N LEU A 17 4.29 1.71 1.05
CA LEU A 17 3.20 2.68 1.01
C LEU A 17 3.62 3.92 0.24
N ALA A 18 4.87 4.34 0.45
CA ALA A 18 5.40 5.49 -0.27
C ALA A 18 5.44 5.23 -1.77
N GLU A 19 5.85 4.05 -2.15
CA GLU A 19 5.87 3.69 -3.56
C GLU A 19 4.47 3.70 -4.15
N LEU A 20 3.51 3.18 -3.42
CA LEU A 20 2.13 3.12 -3.89
C LEU A 20 1.57 4.52 -4.13
N CYS A 21 1.95 5.46 -3.30
CA CYS A 21 1.43 6.81 -3.37
C CYS A 21 2.32 7.76 -4.16
N GLY A 22 3.48 7.31 -4.59
CA GLY A 22 4.40 8.17 -5.30
C GLY A 22 5.01 9.24 -4.41
N ARG A 23 5.23 8.92 -3.13
CA ARG A 23 5.79 9.86 -2.17
C ARG A 23 7.09 9.30 -1.62
N SER A 24 7.83 10.14 -0.90
CA SER A 24 9.03 9.66 -0.24
C SER A 24 8.66 8.95 1.05
N LYS A 25 9.55 8.10 1.50
CA LYS A 25 9.33 7.40 2.76
C LYS A 25 9.20 8.39 3.91
N SER A 26 9.97 9.47 3.85
CA SER A 26 9.92 10.50 4.86
C SER A 26 8.55 11.14 4.95
N THR A 27 7.93 11.42 3.80
CA THR A 27 6.60 11.99 3.76
C THR A 27 5.59 11.04 4.40
N VAL A 28 5.68 9.76 4.06
CA VAL A 28 4.77 8.78 4.63
C VAL A 28 4.96 8.67 6.13
N ALA A 29 6.20 8.69 6.59
CA ALA A 29 6.47 8.63 8.02
C ALA A 29 5.81 9.79 8.76
N HIS A 30 5.79 10.97 8.15
CA HIS A 30 5.15 12.13 8.77
C HIS A 30 3.63 11.95 8.88
N TRP A 31 3.03 11.15 8.02
CA TRP A 31 1.60 10.89 8.12
C TRP A 31 1.26 10.16 9.42
N PHE A 32 2.20 9.41 9.95
CA PHE A 32 1.98 8.63 11.17
C PHE A 32 2.64 9.22 12.40
N SER A 33 3.31 10.35 12.23
CA SER A 33 3.91 11.04 13.37
C SER A 33 2.84 11.71 14.20
N GLN A 34 3.22 12.08 15.41
CA GLN A 34 2.30 12.79 16.28
C GLN A 34 2.87 14.16 16.58
N GLY A 35 1.98 15.07 16.94
CA GLY A 35 2.39 16.39 17.32
C GLY A 35 2.74 17.26 16.13
N GLU A 36 3.73 18.09 16.30
CA GLU A 36 4.04 19.11 15.31
C GLU A 36 4.55 18.55 14.00
N HIS A 37 5.12 17.37 14.03
CA HIS A 37 5.72 16.81 12.84
C HIS A 37 4.73 16.03 11.98
N ARG A 38 3.50 15.91 12.45
CA ARG A 38 2.51 15.18 11.70
C ARG A 38 2.08 15.97 10.48
N ARG A 39 1.95 15.29 9.38
CA ARG A 39 1.44 15.88 8.15
C ARG A 39 0.22 15.11 7.71
N GLU A 40 -0.75 15.84 7.17
CA GLU A 40 -1.94 15.21 6.64
C GLU A 40 -1.69 14.78 5.21
N PRO A 41 -2.11 13.58 4.84
CA PRO A 41 -2.05 13.20 3.43
C PRO A 41 -3.02 14.08 2.65
N SER A 42 -2.68 14.37 1.40
CA SER A 42 -3.54 15.18 0.57
C SER A 42 -4.75 14.39 0.13
N GLU A 43 -5.74 15.07 -0.43
CA GLU A 43 -6.91 14.39 -0.96
C GLU A 43 -6.53 13.41 -2.06
N SER A 44 -5.54 13.77 -2.86
CA SER A 44 -5.12 12.86 -3.92
C SER A 44 -4.42 11.63 -3.34
N ASP A 45 -3.71 11.76 -2.24
CA ASP A 45 -3.12 10.61 -1.57
C ASP A 45 -4.20 9.68 -1.04
N LYS A 46 -5.22 10.26 -0.40
CA LYS A 46 -6.31 9.45 0.14
C LYS A 46 -7.09 8.75 -0.97
N ARG A 47 -7.29 9.43 -2.07
CA ARG A 47 -7.98 8.83 -3.21
C ARG A 47 -7.16 7.69 -3.79
N ARG A 48 -5.86 7.89 -3.87
CA ARG A 48 -4.98 6.84 -4.38
C ARG A 48 -5.08 5.58 -3.54
N LEU A 49 -5.07 5.74 -2.23
CA LEU A 49 -5.18 4.61 -1.32
C LEU A 49 -6.53 3.91 -1.47
N ALA A 50 -7.59 4.68 -1.64
CA ALA A 50 -8.92 4.10 -1.83
C ALA A 50 -8.97 3.31 -3.14
N GLU A 51 -8.34 3.82 -4.17
CA GLU A 51 -8.30 3.14 -5.46
C GLU A 51 -7.54 1.83 -5.37
N ILE A 52 -6.40 1.86 -4.70
CA ILE A 52 -5.60 0.66 -4.52
C ILE A 52 -6.34 -0.37 -3.69
N HIS A 53 -6.99 0.10 -2.64
CA HIS A 53 -7.77 -0.77 -1.77
C HIS A 53 -8.87 -1.48 -2.57
N ALA A 54 -9.60 -0.72 -3.37
CA ALA A 54 -10.68 -1.29 -4.16
C ALA A 54 -10.15 -2.31 -5.16
N LEU A 55 -9.03 -1.99 -5.77
CA LEU A 55 -8.41 -2.87 -6.75
C LEU A 55 -7.96 -4.17 -6.10
N TRP A 56 -7.34 -4.08 -4.94
CA TRP A 56 -6.84 -5.27 -4.25
C TRP A 56 -7.98 -6.14 -3.73
N ILE A 57 -9.07 -5.52 -3.28
CA ILE A 57 -10.24 -6.27 -2.86
C ILE A 57 -10.83 -7.02 -4.04
N GLN A 58 -10.90 -6.37 -5.19
CA GLN A 58 -11.40 -7.01 -6.39
C GLN A 58 -10.51 -8.18 -6.79
N PHE A 59 -9.21 -7.99 -6.69
CA PHE A 59 -8.27 -9.05 -7.00
C PHE A 59 -8.48 -10.26 -6.09
N GLU A 60 -8.75 -10.04 -4.83
CA GLU A 60 -8.97 -11.13 -3.89
C GLU A 60 -10.25 -11.91 -4.20
N ASN A 61 -11.18 -11.28 -4.89
CA ASN A 61 -12.43 -11.93 -5.25
C ASN A 61 -12.39 -12.59 -6.60
N GLU A 62 -11.26 -12.59 -7.27
CA GLU A 62 -11.15 -13.20 -8.58
C GLU A 62 -10.95 -14.70 -8.45
N PRO A 63 -11.17 -15.45 -9.52
CA PRO A 63 -10.96 -16.90 -9.47
C PRO A 63 -9.56 -17.23 -8.98
N ALA A 64 -9.45 -18.37 -8.32
CA ALA A 64 -8.22 -18.74 -7.65
C ALA A 64 -7.01 -18.73 -8.58
N HIS A 65 -7.15 -19.22 -9.80
CA HIS A 65 -6.00 -19.30 -10.69
C HIS A 65 -5.52 -17.90 -11.09
N LEU A 66 -6.42 -16.95 -11.23
CA LEU A 66 -6.03 -15.60 -11.56
C LEU A 66 -5.34 -14.94 -10.36
N ARG A 67 -5.88 -15.20 -9.18
CA ARG A 67 -5.25 -14.67 -7.97
C ARG A 67 -3.84 -15.20 -7.80
N GLU A 68 -3.64 -16.45 -8.15
CA GLU A 68 -2.34 -17.04 -8.06
C GLU A 68 -1.32 -16.36 -8.96
N ILE A 69 -1.74 -16.06 -10.17
CA ILE A 69 -0.86 -15.40 -11.11
C ILE A 69 -0.45 -14.03 -10.61
N TRP A 70 -1.42 -13.25 -10.13
CA TRP A 70 -1.14 -11.92 -9.61
C TRP A 70 -0.27 -11.99 -8.36
N ALA A 71 -0.56 -12.95 -7.49
CA ALA A 71 0.20 -13.10 -6.26
C ALA A 71 1.64 -13.45 -6.57
N ARG A 72 1.88 -14.26 -7.57
CA ARG A 72 3.24 -14.61 -7.96
C ARG A 72 4.00 -13.39 -8.44
N LYS A 73 3.35 -12.57 -9.25
CA LYS A 73 4.01 -11.37 -9.74
C LYS A 73 4.37 -10.42 -8.62
N ARG A 74 3.44 -10.20 -7.70
CA ARG A 74 3.72 -9.32 -6.57
C ARG A 74 4.78 -9.90 -5.67
N ARG A 75 4.71 -11.19 -5.45
CA ARG A 75 5.66 -11.86 -4.58
C ARG A 75 7.06 -11.76 -5.14
N ARG A 76 7.17 -11.85 -6.45
CA ARG A 76 8.46 -11.74 -7.09
C ARG A 76 9.07 -10.37 -6.88
N LYS A 77 8.26 -9.34 -6.94
CA LYS A 77 8.74 -8.01 -6.66
C LYS A 77 9.22 -7.89 -5.24
N HIS A 78 8.43 -8.43 -4.35
CA HIS A 78 8.78 -8.36 -2.97
C HIS A 78 10.01 -9.12 -2.64
N LYS A 79 10.15 -10.26 -3.31
CA LYS A 79 11.16 -11.13 -2.89
C LYS A 79 12.37 -10.95 -3.63
N THR A 80 12.57 -9.83 -4.07
CA THR A 80 13.80 -9.68 -4.63
C THR A 80 14.75 -10.24 -3.74
N ASN A 81 14.32 -10.48 -2.64
CA ASN A 81 15.08 -11.09 -1.79
C ASN A 81 14.82 -12.44 -1.61
N CYS A 82 14.13 -13.01 -1.76
CA CYS A 82 14.00 -14.24 -1.40
C CYS A 82 14.09 -15.09 -2.20
N ASN A 83 14.38 -15.40 -2.03
CA ASN A 83 14.52 -16.11 -2.45
C ASN A 83 14.24 -16.82 -2.82
N ASN A 84 14.20 -16.76 -2.84
CA ASN A 84 13.92 -17.23 -3.07
C ASN A 84 13.92 -17.58 -3.19
#